data_560fc33a44b7d87d7770befb8c0cea72
#
_entry.id   560fc33a44b7d87d7770befb8c0cea72
#
_cell.length_a   1.000
_cell.length_b   1.000
_cell.length_c   1.000
_cell.angle_alpha   90.00
_cell.angle_beta   90.00
_cell.angle_gamma   90.00
#
_symmetry.space_group_name_H-M   'P 1'
#
loop_
_entity.id
_entity.type
_entity.pdbx_description
1 polymer ?
#
loop_
_entity_poly.entity_id
_entity_poly.type
_entity_poly.pdbx_seq_one_letter_code
_entity_poly.pdbx_strand_id
1 'polypeptide(L)'
;MSVTHTDIGALKFLESRGALTLLDVGCGPGGQVQEAMNRGWKAFGIDVDVSLLDNGPPNVAIIDLADQPVIFHQPFDVVWSVEVAEHIPERFEGNYITTLVENCKEYLVMTASNVPMPLHFNCKPRAHWIAQIEKQGLHYNEGLLKQLLENSTMEREFLRDTGMVFNRPSFQAV
;
A
#
# COMPACT_ATOMS: atom_id res chain seq x y z
N MET A 1 -13.27 -15.55 4.77
CA MET A 1 -12.09 -15.05 5.50
C MET A 1 -11.10 -14.58 4.45
N SER A 2 -10.77 -13.31 4.46
CA SER A 2 -9.64 -12.82 3.66
C SER A 2 -8.34 -13.44 4.20
N VAL A 3 -7.42 -13.79 3.32
CA VAL A 3 -6.12 -14.35 3.69
C VAL A 3 -5.13 -13.20 3.69
N THR A 4 -4.37 -13.06 4.77
CA THR A 4 -3.31 -12.05 4.81
C THR A 4 -2.13 -12.50 3.97
N HIS A 5 -1.56 -11.58 3.20
CA HIS A 5 -0.37 -11.79 2.38
C HIS A 5 0.77 -10.91 2.92
N THR A 6 1.53 -11.48 3.86
CA THR A 6 2.62 -10.76 4.52
C THR A 6 3.92 -10.91 3.75
N ASP A 7 4.64 -9.81 3.55
CA ASP A 7 5.95 -9.81 2.92
C ASP A 7 7.05 -9.36 3.91
N ILE A 8 7.58 -10.34 4.63
CA ILE A 8 8.65 -10.12 5.62
C ILE A 8 9.94 -9.63 4.94
N GLY A 9 10.25 -10.15 3.77
CA GLY A 9 11.44 -9.78 3.01
C GLY A 9 11.39 -8.33 2.54
N ALA A 10 10.24 -7.88 2.03
CA ALA A 10 10.03 -6.48 1.66
C ALA A 10 10.16 -5.53 2.86
N LEU A 11 9.59 -5.89 4.02
CA LEU A 11 9.76 -5.10 5.25
C LEU A 11 11.24 -4.99 5.65
N LYS A 12 11.99 -6.10 5.64
CA LYS A 12 13.44 -6.09 5.94
C LYS A 12 14.22 -5.21 4.97
N PHE A 13 13.89 -5.29 3.69
CA PHE A 13 14.53 -4.46 2.67
C PHE A 13 14.26 -2.98 2.92
N LEU A 14 13.01 -2.59 3.17
CA LEU A 14 12.64 -1.20 3.44
C LEU A 14 13.24 -0.69 4.75
N GLU A 15 13.30 -1.55 5.79
CA GLU A 15 13.98 -1.26 7.06
C GLU A 15 15.48 -0.97 6.87
N SER A 16 16.17 -1.73 6.01
CA SER A 16 17.57 -1.49 5.68
C SER A 16 17.81 -0.14 4.99
N ARG A 17 16.75 0.48 4.48
CA ARG A 17 16.73 1.80 3.87
C ARG A 17 16.27 2.91 4.84
N GLY A 18 16.05 2.58 6.10
CA GLY A 18 15.70 3.51 7.16
C GLY A 18 14.20 3.65 7.46
N ALA A 19 13.34 2.91 6.79
CA ALA A 19 11.89 2.96 7.05
C ALA A 19 11.54 2.29 8.39
N LEU A 20 10.71 2.96 9.20
CA LEU A 20 10.27 2.50 10.53
C LEU A 20 8.79 2.78 10.79
N THR A 21 8.08 3.33 9.82
CA THR A 21 6.64 3.60 9.94
C THR A 21 5.90 3.07 8.71
N LEU A 22 4.73 2.43 8.92
CA LEU A 22 3.92 1.79 7.89
C LEU A 22 2.46 2.22 8.00
N LEU A 23 1.85 2.61 6.88
CA LEU A 23 0.41 2.60 6.68
C LEU A 23 0.06 1.51 5.66
N ASP A 24 -0.79 0.57 6.06
CA ASP A 24 -1.35 -0.47 5.17
C ASP A 24 -2.79 -0.11 4.81
N VAL A 25 -3.01 0.25 3.55
CA VAL A 25 -4.31 0.68 3.00
C VAL A 25 -4.98 -0.52 2.33
N GLY A 26 -6.12 -0.95 2.87
CA GLY A 26 -6.75 -2.23 2.54
C GLY A 26 -6.03 -3.38 3.22
N CYS A 27 -5.78 -3.25 4.52
CA CYS A 27 -4.90 -4.15 5.26
C CYS A 27 -5.45 -5.58 5.44
N GLY A 28 -6.70 -5.83 5.05
CA GLY A 28 -7.35 -7.12 5.27
C GLY A 28 -7.20 -7.59 6.74
N PRO A 29 -6.83 -8.84 7.01
CA PRO A 29 -6.63 -9.32 8.38
C PRO A 29 -5.48 -8.68 9.16
N GLY A 30 -4.74 -7.73 8.57
CA GLY A 30 -3.72 -6.94 9.24
C GLY A 30 -2.36 -7.64 9.41
N GLY A 31 -2.07 -8.68 8.67
CA GLY A 31 -0.82 -9.44 8.84
C GLY A 31 0.42 -8.62 8.56
N GLN A 32 0.41 -7.76 7.54
CA GLN A 32 1.53 -6.86 7.23
C GLN A 32 1.76 -5.85 8.36
N VAL A 33 0.65 -5.29 8.91
CA VAL A 33 0.68 -4.39 10.07
C VAL A 33 1.29 -5.09 11.28
N GLN A 34 0.80 -6.30 11.61
CA GLN A 34 1.28 -7.08 12.75
C GLN A 34 2.77 -7.42 12.61
N GLU A 35 3.23 -7.81 11.41
CA GLU A 35 4.64 -8.13 11.19
C GLU A 35 5.52 -6.88 11.33
N ALA A 36 5.10 -5.73 10.80
CA ALA A 36 5.81 -4.48 11.01
C ALA A 36 5.91 -4.12 12.50
N MET A 37 4.82 -4.29 13.26
CA MET A 37 4.82 -4.07 14.72
C MET A 37 5.77 -5.03 15.45
N ASN A 38 5.79 -6.32 15.08
CA ASN A 38 6.71 -7.31 15.65
C ASN A 38 8.18 -6.93 15.43
N ARG A 39 8.47 -6.17 14.37
CA ARG A 39 9.79 -5.62 14.06
C ARG A 39 10.09 -4.29 14.77
N GLY A 40 9.15 -3.78 15.56
CA GLY A 40 9.29 -2.51 16.28
C GLY A 40 8.92 -1.26 15.47
N TRP A 41 8.30 -1.41 14.29
CA TRP A 41 7.81 -0.27 13.52
C TRP A 41 6.54 0.31 14.16
N LYS A 42 6.30 1.59 13.91
CA LYS A 42 4.98 2.20 14.13
C LYS A 42 4.12 1.92 12.91
N ALA A 43 3.27 0.91 13.00
CA ALA A 43 2.41 0.47 11.89
C ALA A 43 0.95 0.73 12.20
N PHE A 44 0.19 1.07 11.16
CA PHE A 44 -1.24 1.30 11.19
C PHE A 44 -1.89 0.71 9.94
N GLY A 45 -3.12 0.19 10.07
CA GLY A 45 -3.89 -0.36 8.97
C GLY A 45 -5.26 0.30 8.85
N ILE A 46 -5.77 0.42 7.63
CA ILE A 46 -7.17 0.80 7.37
C ILE A 46 -7.81 -0.19 6.41
N ASP A 47 -9.07 -0.54 6.68
CA ASP A 47 -9.86 -1.43 5.84
C ASP A 47 -11.36 -1.14 6.05
N VAL A 48 -12.21 -1.65 5.16
CA VAL A 48 -13.68 -1.57 5.31
C VAL A 48 -14.27 -2.77 6.06
N ASP A 49 -13.51 -3.82 6.30
CA ASP A 49 -13.97 -5.07 6.92
C ASP A 49 -14.18 -4.90 8.44
N VAL A 50 -15.44 -4.80 8.84
CA VAL A 50 -15.81 -4.64 10.25
C VAL A 50 -15.39 -5.83 11.14
N SER A 51 -15.10 -6.99 10.58
CA SER A 51 -14.62 -8.16 11.34
C SER A 51 -13.25 -7.93 11.99
N LEU A 52 -12.51 -6.93 11.52
CA LEU A 52 -11.23 -6.53 12.09
C LEU A 52 -11.33 -5.92 13.48
N LEU A 53 -12.50 -5.42 13.88
CA LEU A 53 -12.72 -4.92 15.25
C LEU A 53 -12.53 -6.01 16.29
N ASP A 54 -12.86 -7.26 15.94
CA ASP A 54 -12.77 -8.39 16.86
C ASP A 54 -11.50 -9.22 16.71
N ASN A 55 -10.90 -9.22 15.51
CA ASN A 55 -9.85 -10.18 15.14
C ASN A 55 -8.60 -9.54 14.54
N GLY A 56 -8.61 -8.24 14.30
CA GLY A 56 -7.46 -7.51 13.73
C GLY A 56 -6.41 -7.15 14.77
N PRO A 57 -5.20 -6.72 14.35
CA PRO A 57 -4.22 -6.14 15.24
C PRO A 57 -4.74 -4.83 15.86
N PRO A 58 -4.20 -4.40 17.01
CA PRO A 58 -4.74 -3.25 17.76
C PRO A 58 -4.67 -1.91 17.00
N ASN A 59 -3.82 -1.80 16.00
CA ASN A 59 -3.58 -0.58 15.23
C ASN A 59 -4.28 -0.63 13.86
N VAL A 60 -5.54 -1.05 13.81
CA VAL A 60 -6.37 -1.05 12.60
C VAL A 60 -7.62 -0.22 12.84
N ALA A 61 -8.03 0.56 11.85
CA ALA A 61 -9.31 1.29 11.85
C ALA A 61 -10.19 0.87 10.67
N ILE A 62 -11.49 0.82 10.93
CA ILE A 62 -12.50 0.58 9.88
C ILE A 62 -12.82 1.90 9.23
N ILE A 63 -12.43 2.03 7.96
CA ILE A 63 -12.60 3.27 7.19
C ILE A 63 -13.01 2.91 5.76
N ASP A 64 -14.07 3.54 5.27
CA ASP A 64 -14.49 3.46 3.87
C ASP A 64 -13.95 4.68 3.09
N LEU A 65 -13.08 4.42 2.11
CA LEU A 65 -12.54 5.44 1.21
C LEU A 65 -13.57 5.98 0.21
N ALA A 66 -14.78 5.39 0.16
CA ALA A 66 -15.89 5.93 -0.62
C ALA A 66 -16.36 7.29 -0.09
N ASP A 67 -16.24 7.55 1.21
CA ASP A 67 -16.70 8.79 1.82
C ASP A 67 -15.79 9.98 1.49
N GLN A 68 -14.48 9.82 1.77
CA GLN A 68 -13.46 10.84 1.56
C GLN A 68 -12.04 10.23 1.63
N PRO A 69 -11.01 10.94 1.14
CA PRO A 69 -9.63 10.52 1.38
C PRO A 69 -9.29 10.60 2.87
N VAL A 70 -8.42 9.71 3.33
CA VAL A 70 -7.91 9.69 4.70
C VAL A 70 -6.52 10.29 4.71
N ILE A 71 -6.31 11.33 5.52
CA ILE A 71 -5.01 12.01 5.64
C ILE A 71 -4.64 12.03 7.12
N PHE A 72 -3.54 11.36 7.46
CA PHE A 72 -3.00 11.36 8.81
C PHE A 72 -2.18 12.64 9.07
N HIS A 73 -2.13 13.07 10.30
CA HIS A 73 -1.36 14.27 10.68
C HIS A 73 0.14 14.16 10.35
N GLN A 74 0.69 12.96 10.40
CA GLN A 74 2.07 12.68 9.99
C GLN A 74 2.08 11.57 8.95
N PRO A 75 2.78 11.75 7.83
CA PRO A 75 2.92 10.71 6.82
C PRO A 75 3.83 9.57 7.32
N PHE A 76 3.72 8.42 6.67
CA PHE A 76 4.47 7.21 6.98
C PHE A 76 5.65 7.04 6.02
N ASP A 77 6.76 6.47 6.49
CA ASP A 77 7.90 6.17 5.63
C ASP A 77 7.50 5.23 4.49
N VAL A 78 6.59 4.28 4.79
CA VAL A 78 6.02 3.36 3.82
C VAL A 78 4.50 3.42 3.84
N VAL A 79 3.90 3.58 2.66
CA VAL A 79 2.49 3.26 2.40
C VAL A 79 2.46 1.96 1.59
N TRP A 80 1.68 1.00 2.08
CA TRP A 80 1.51 -0.33 1.49
C TRP A 80 0.05 -0.51 1.06
N SER A 81 -0.19 -1.04 -0.15
CA SER A 81 -1.54 -1.34 -0.62
C SER A 81 -1.50 -2.43 -1.69
N VAL A 82 -1.68 -3.67 -1.27
CA VAL A 82 -1.54 -4.85 -2.13
C VAL A 82 -2.89 -5.53 -2.34
N GLU A 83 -3.30 -5.70 -3.62
CA GLU A 83 -4.59 -6.28 -4.03
C GLU A 83 -5.79 -5.50 -3.47
N VAL A 84 -5.79 -4.19 -3.68
CA VAL A 84 -6.84 -3.28 -3.20
C VAL A 84 -7.38 -2.40 -4.32
N ALA A 85 -6.53 -1.86 -5.16
CA ALA A 85 -6.89 -0.85 -6.17
C ALA A 85 -8.03 -1.29 -7.10
N GLU A 86 -8.05 -2.56 -7.51
CA GLU A 86 -9.08 -3.17 -8.34
C GLU A 86 -10.45 -3.28 -7.66
N HIS A 87 -10.47 -3.28 -6.32
CA HIS A 87 -11.71 -3.34 -5.53
C HIS A 87 -12.32 -1.96 -5.29
N ILE A 88 -11.59 -0.88 -5.55
CA ILE A 88 -12.07 0.49 -5.40
C ILE A 88 -12.88 0.89 -6.64
N PRO A 89 -14.20 1.16 -6.54
CA PRO A 89 -14.98 1.63 -7.67
C PRO A 89 -14.37 2.91 -8.28
N GLU A 90 -14.37 3.02 -9.62
CA GLU A 90 -13.71 4.10 -10.36
C GLU A 90 -14.08 5.50 -9.85
N ARG A 91 -15.34 5.71 -9.42
CA ARG A 91 -15.80 6.99 -8.86
C ARG A 91 -15.10 7.39 -7.56
N PHE A 92 -14.46 6.46 -6.85
CA PHE A 92 -13.72 6.67 -5.60
C PHE A 92 -12.20 6.55 -5.75
N GLU A 93 -11.72 6.30 -6.97
CA GLU A 93 -10.29 6.19 -7.28
C GLU A 93 -9.49 7.40 -6.80
N GLY A 94 -10.05 8.62 -6.95
CA GLY A 94 -9.41 9.85 -6.47
C GLY A 94 -9.17 9.85 -4.96
N ASN A 95 -10.14 9.41 -4.15
CA ASN A 95 -10.00 9.31 -2.70
C ASN A 95 -8.89 8.31 -2.32
N TYR A 96 -8.88 7.14 -2.99
CA TYR A 96 -7.88 6.10 -2.78
C TYR A 96 -6.47 6.61 -3.09
N ILE A 97 -6.26 7.18 -4.28
CA ILE A 97 -4.95 7.70 -4.69
C ILE A 97 -4.47 8.82 -3.78
N THR A 98 -5.36 9.75 -3.42
CA THR A 98 -5.03 10.83 -2.48
C THR A 98 -4.63 10.26 -1.10
N THR A 99 -5.35 9.24 -0.62
CA THR A 99 -4.98 8.54 0.63
C THR A 99 -3.58 7.96 0.55
N LEU A 100 -3.23 7.30 -0.55
CA LEU A 100 -1.89 6.72 -0.73
C LEU A 100 -0.81 7.81 -0.76
N VAL A 101 -1.01 8.83 -1.58
CA VAL A 101 0.03 9.83 -1.86
C VAL A 101 0.25 10.78 -0.70
N GLU A 102 -0.82 11.31 -0.09
CA GLU A 102 -0.70 12.28 1.00
C GLU A 102 -0.10 11.67 2.28
N ASN A 103 -0.30 10.37 2.49
CA ASN A 103 0.30 9.67 3.63
C ASN A 103 1.69 9.08 3.34
N CYS A 104 2.18 9.15 2.11
CA CYS A 104 3.49 8.61 1.74
C CYS A 104 4.60 9.63 1.97
N LYS A 105 5.53 9.34 2.88
CA LYS A 105 6.73 10.14 3.11
C LYS A 105 7.87 9.76 2.16
N GLU A 106 8.14 8.45 2.02
CA GLU A 106 9.29 7.98 1.25
C GLU A 106 8.90 6.97 0.17
N TYR A 107 8.22 5.88 0.54
CA TYR A 107 7.93 4.77 -0.36
C TYR A 107 6.44 4.43 -0.40
N LEU A 108 5.89 4.31 -1.59
CA LEU A 108 4.60 3.67 -1.83
C LEU A 108 4.84 2.35 -2.56
N VAL A 109 4.35 1.26 -1.98
CA VAL A 109 4.36 -0.08 -2.59
C VAL A 109 2.92 -0.51 -2.80
N MET A 110 2.56 -0.81 -4.06
CA MET A 110 1.20 -1.25 -4.37
C MET A 110 1.15 -2.26 -5.49
N THR A 111 0.03 -2.97 -5.58
CA THR A 111 -0.37 -3.78 -6.73
C THR A 111 -1.76 -3.34 -7.21
N ALA A 112 -2.10 -3.70 -8.44
CA ALA A 112 -3.43 -3.50 -9.00
C ALA A 112 -3.70 -4.56 -10.08
N SER A 113 -4.62 -5.46 -9.81
CA SER A 113 -5.01 -6.47 -10.79
C SER A 113 -5.74 -5.82 -11.97
N ASN A 114 -5.36 -6.21 -13.20
CA ASN A 114 -6.07 -5.83 -14.42
C ASN A 114 -7.00 -6.94 -14.93
N VAL A 115 -7.16 -8.01 -14.16
CA VAL A 115 -7.98 -9.17 -14.53
C VAL A 115 -9.41 -8.97 -14.03
N PRO A 116 -10.41 -8.96 -14.90
CA PRO A 116 -11.81 -8.90 -14.48
C PRO A 116 -12.20 -10.15 -13.68
N MET A 117 -12.68 -9.93 -12.47
CA MET A 117 -13.18 -10.96 -11.56
C MET A 117 -14.36 -10.42 -10.76
N PRO A 118 -15.15 -11.26 -10.07
CA PRO A 118 -16.14 -10.78 -9.11
C PRO A 118 -15.48 -9.85 -8.08
N LEU A 119 -16.10 -8.69 -7.82
CA LEU A 119 -15.61 -7.62 -6.94
C LEU A 119 -14.42 -6.81 -7.46
N HIS A 120 -13.90 -7.07 -8.67
CA HIS A 120 -12.95 -6.20 -9.33
C HIS A 120 -13.71 -5.14 -10.14
N PHE A 121 -13.85 -3.95 -9.59
CA PHE A 121 -14.63 -2.84 -10.18
C PHE A 121 -13.77 -1.90 -11.03
N ASN A 122 -12.44 -1.94 -10.88
CA ASN A 122 -11.50 -0.98 -11.47
C ASN A 122 -10.24 -1.65 -12.01
N CYS A 123 -10.42 -2.54 -13.00
CA CYS A 123 -9.34 -3.30 -13.63
C CYS A 123 -8.56 -2.43 -14.64
N LYS A 124 -7.86 -1.42 -14.19
CA LYS A 124 -7.05 -0.54 -15.04
C LYS A 124 -5.66 -1.11 -15.28
N PRO A 125 -5.04 -0.81 -16.43
CA PRO A 125 -3.66 -1.22 -16.69
C PRO A 125 -2.68 -0.48 -15.75
N ARG A 126 -1.54 -1.10 -15.47
CA ARG A 126 -0.45 -0.55 -14.65
C ARG A 126 -0.08 0.89 -15.01
N ALA A 127 -0.02 1.21 -16.31
CA ALA A 127 0.30 2.56 -16.79
C ALA A 127 -0.70 3.63 -16.32
N HIS A 128 -1.99 3.25 -16.12
CA HIS A 128 -2.99 4.15 -15.58
C HIS A 128 -2.64 4.55 -14.14
N TRP A 129 -2.38 3.57 -13.28
CA TRP A 129 -2.04 3.81 -11.87
C TRP A 129 -0.76 4.64 -11.73
N ILE A 130 0.26 4.31 -12.51
CA ILE A 130 1.50 5.09 -12.56
C ILE A 130 1.21 6.54 -12.90
N ALA A 131 0.48 6.80 -13.98
CA ALA A 131 0.17 8.15 -14.41
C ALA A 131 -0.65 8.95 -13.38
N GLN A 132 -1.63 8.31 -12.70
CA GLN A 132 -2.45 8.99 -11.70
C GLN A 132 -1.66 9.34 -10.43
N ILE A 133 -0.79 8.44 -9.97
CA ILE A 133 0.04 8.66 -8.79
C ILE A 133 1.12 9.71 -9.06
N GLU A 134 1.75 9.66 -10.24
CA GLU A 134 2.77 10.66 -10.63
C GLU A 134 2.19 12.07 -10.75
N LYS A 135 0.95 12.23 -11.18
CA LYS A 135 0.25 13.54 -11.16
C LYS A 135 0.17 14.16 -9.77
N GLN A 136 0.19 13.33 -8.71
CA GLN A 136 0.14 13.79 -7.32
C GLN A 136 1.52 13.89 -6.66
N GLY A 137 2.60 13.71 -7.43
CA GLY A 137 3.97 14.09 -7.02
C GLY A 137 4.83 12.97 -6.46
N LEU A 138 4.42 11.71 -6.54
CA LEU A 138 5.33 10.57 -6.39
C LEU A 138 5.91 10.19 -7.76
N HIS A 139 7.07 9.53 -7.78
CA HIS A 139 7.70 9.03 -9.00
C HIS A 139 7.79 7.52 -8.99
N TYR A 140 7.35 6.89 -10.09
CA TYR A 140 7.52 5.46 -10.28
C TYR A 140 9.01 5.10 -10.35
N ASN A 141 9.42 4.10 -9.58
CA ASN A 141 10.82 3.68 -9.47
C ASN A 141 10.98 2.18 -9.77
N GLU A 142 11.21 1.89 -11.05
CA GLU A 142 11.41 0.52 -11.51
C GLU A 142 12.65 -0.14 -10.89
N GLY A 143 13.72 0.63 -10.66
CA GLY A 143 14.94 0.12 -10.04
C GLY A 143 14.71 -0.31 -8.59
N LEU A 144 13.91 0.46 -7.85
CA LEU A 144 13.53 0.12 -6.48
C LEU A 144 12.58 -1.09 -6.44
N LEU A 145 11.64 -1.18 -7.40
CA LEU A 145 10.78 -2.35 -7.53
C LEU A 145 11.63 -3.63 -7.75
N LYS A 146 12.60 -3.60 -8.65
CA LYS A 146 13.49 -4.76 -8.88
C LYS A 146 14.21 -5.18 -7.61
N GLN A 147 14.78 -4.23 -6.87
CA GLN A 147 15.45 -4.52 -5.59
C GLN A 147 14.49 -5.08 -4.54
N LEU A 148 13.27 -4.54 -4.46
CA LEU A 148 12.24 -5.05 -3.55
C LEU A 148 11.85 -6.49 -3.90
N LEU A 149 11.66 -6.80 -5.19
CA LEU A 149 11.33 -8.14 -5.68
C LEU A 149 12.43 -9.18 -5.40
N GLU A 150 13.71 -8.78 -5.43
CA GLU A 150 14.85 -9.66 -5.06
C GLU A 150 14.81 -10.04 -3.58
N ASN A 151 14.20 -9.22 -2.73
CA ASN A 151 14.10 -9.43 -1.28
C ASN A 151 12.73 -9.94 -0.84
N SER A 152 11.70 -9.81 -1.65
CA SER A 152 10.32 -10.23 -1.34
C SER A 152 10.24 -11.71 -1.00
N THR A 153 9.52 -12.01 0.07
CA THR A 153 9.21 -13.37 0.52
C THR A 153 7.71 -13.66 0.47
N MET A 154 6.93 -12.81 -0.21
CA MET A 154 5.50 -13.02 -0.38
C MET A 154 5.24 -14.34 -1.12
N GLU A 155 4.36 -15.17 -0.57
CA GLU A 155 4.01 -16.48 -1.15
C GLU A 155 3.27 -16.36 -2.50
N ARG A 156 2.50 -15.28 -2.67
CA ARG A 156 1.80 -14.96 -3.91
C ARG A 156 2.62 -14.01 -4.77
N GLU A 157 2.47 -14.16 -6.09
CA GLU A 157 3.26 -13.39 -7.06
C GLU A 157 2.72 -11.97 -7.33
N PHE A 158 1.80 -11.45 -6.51
CA PHE A 158 1.16 -10.15 -6.73
C PHE A 158 2.15 -9.02 -7.04
N LEU A 159 3.21 -8.89 -6.25
CA LEU A 159 4.25 -7.88 -6.50
C LEU A 159 5.03 -8.15 -7.79
N ARG A 160 5.23 -9.41 -8.17
CA ARG A 160 5.93 -9.78 -9.42
C ARG A 160 5.08 -9.47 -10.64
N ASP A 161 3.78 -9.76 -10.56
CA ASP A 161 2.84 -9.62 -11.66
C ASP A 161 2.44 -8.16 -11.90
N THR A 162 2.03 -7.46 -10.84
CA THR A 162 1.41 -6.14 -10.95
C THR A 162 2.02 -5.08 -10.03
N GLY A 163 3.13 -5.40 -9.36
CA GLY A 163 3.76 -4.51 -8.39
C GLY A 163 4.23 -3.19 -8.97
N MET A 164 4.05 -2.14 -8.20
CA MET A 164 4.55 -0.79 -8.48
C MET A 164 5.17 -0.24 -7.20
N VAL A 165 6.33 0.39 -7.34
CA VAL A 165 6.99 1.10 -6.25
C VAL A 165 7.21 2.54 -6.68
N PHE A 166 6.85 3.45 -5.80
CA PHE A 166 7.06 4.89 -6.01
C PHE A 166 7.85 5.45 -4.84
N ASN A 167 8.53 6.56 -5.09
CA ASN A 167 9.17 7.34 -4.04
C ASN A 167 8.91 8.84 -4.24
N ARG A 168 8.99 9.61 -3.15
CA ARG A 168 9.06 11.06 -3.29
C ARG A 168 10.42 11.45 -3.86
N PRO A 169 10.45 12.43 -4.79
CA PRO A 169 11.72 13.00 -5.19
C PRO A 169 12.38 13.61 -3.95
N SER A 170 13.65 13.25 -3.70
CA SER A 170 14.44 13.98 -2.72
C SER A 170 14.47 15.46 -3.13
N PHE A 171 14.00 16.34 -2.27
CA PHE A 171 14.25 17.77 -2.44
C PHE A 171 15.76 17.95 -2.45
N GLN A 172 16.36 18.10 -3.63
CA GLN A 172 17.67 18.74 -3.71
C GLN A 172 17.38 20.20 -3.39
N ALA A 173 17.74 20.61 -2.17
CA ALA A 173 17.82 22.03 -1.85
C ALA A 173 18.81 22.66 -2.83
N VAL A 174 18.31 23.56 -3.67
CA VAL A 174 19.10 24.42 -4.58
C VAL A 174 19.81 25.47 -3.74
#